data_645672c5dc062e15c300c823cf92a411
#
_entry.id   645672c5dc062e15c300c823cf92a411
#
_cell.length_a   1.000
_cell.length_b   1.000
_cell.length_c   1.000
_cell.angle_alpha   90.00
_cell.angle_beta   90.00
_cell.angle_gamma   90.00
#
_symmetry.space_group_name_H-M   'P 1'
#
loop_
_entity.id
_entity.type
_entity.pdbx_description
1 polymer ?
#
loop_
_entity_poly.entity_id
_entity_poly.type
_entity_poly.pdbx_seq_one_letter_code
_entity_poly.pdbx_strand_id
1 'polypeptide(L)'
;MSEFDEYANAKKDELASQTLTNYFNAYERLRGLIGGKRNVANIPQKELIEIIECSEFHKPTILNIAVVFKQFKNKPISKLLVYRDTLVSTAKAEQPKKNSQQIIHANTTYDQLINALRDANGTDYLLFYILINYGVRNADLIITALPSKDKKTKLNKTDNFIILSRNTAKYVRQDYKTVAKYGTQEHIIENQKFIKILKNVIADGNKNIFVNTMGNSIPANDFSKYIKSRFNKYIPNSNLTQSTIYKIILQHYEQLGDLKAMREFANTRGHTPTTQETEYSTIDYNE
;
A
#
# COMPACT_ATOMS: atom_id res chain seq x y z
N MET A 1 -17.07 29.75 -9.05
CA MET A 1 -16.81 28.42 -8.45
C MET A 1 -16.36 27.51 -9.57
N SER A 2 -15.21 26.85 -9.42
CA SER A 2 -14.72 25.92 -10.45
C SER A 2 -15.57 24.66 -10.47
N GLU A 3 -15.52 23.89 -11.58
CA GLU A 3 -16.16 22.57 -11.68
C GLU A 3 -15.68 21.61 -10.57
N PHE A 4 -14.40 21.74 -10.16
CA PHE A 4 -13.85 20.97 -9.05
C PHE A 4 -14.42 21.39 -7.69
N ASP A 5 -14.55 22.70 -7.42
CA ASP A 5 -15.09 23.17 -6.14
C ASP A 5 -16.52 22.67 -5.92
N GLU A 6 -17.32 22.65 -6.98
CA GLU A 6 -18.69 22.13 -6.96
C GLU A 6 -18.72 20.62 -6.63
N TYR A 7 -17.83 19.84 -7.27
CA TYR A 7 -17.67 18.41 -7.00
C TYR A 7 -17.19 18.17 -5.57
N ALA A 8 -16.13 18.87 -5.14
CA ALA A 8 -15.55 18.69 -3.81
C ALA A 8 -16.56 19.01 -2.69
N ASN A 9 -17.33 20.10 -2.85
CA ASN A 9 -18.37 20.45 -1.89
C ASN A 9 -19.49 19.40 -1.81
N ALA A 10 -19.85 18.78 -2.94
CA ALA A 10 -20.87 17.72 -2.97
C ALA A 10 -20.37 16.39 -2.38
N LYS A 11 -19.04 16.15 -2.37
CA LYS A 11 -18.44 14.86 -2.01
C LYS A 11 -17.58 14.89 -0.75
N LYS A 12 -17.44 16.02 -0.06
CA LYS A 12 -16.56 16.19 1.12
C LYS A 12 -16.88 15.25 2.28
N ASP A 13 -18.15 14.85 2.43
CA ASP A 13 -18.58 13.96 3.50
C ASP A 13 -18.55 12.47 3.11
N GLU A 14 -18.38 12.17 1.81
CA GLU A 14 -18.32 10.82 1.25
C GLU A 14 -16.88 10.35 0.99
N LEU A 15 -15.96 11.29 0.70
CA LEU A 15 -14.59 11.00 0.29
C LEU A 15 -13.57 11.47 1.32
N ALA A 16 -12.55 10.64 1.54
CA ALA A 16 -11.40 11.03 2.36
C ALA A 16 -10.69 12.26 1.75
N SER A 17 -10.20 13.16 2.62
CA SER A 17 -9.46 14.37 2.23
C SER A 17 -8.31 14.08 1.25
N GLN A 18 -7.55 12.99 1.47
CA GLN A 18 -6.47 12.59 0.55
C GLN A 18 -7.01 12.20 -0.84
N THR A 19 -8.18 11.60 -0.93
CA THR A 19 -8.82 11.27 -2.23
C THR A 19 -9.19 12.54 -2.97
N LEU A 20 -9.78 13.52 -2.29
CA LEU A 20 -10.11 14.83 -2.88
C LEU A 20 -8.85 15.56 -3.36
N THR A 21 -7.76 15.54 -2.59
CA THR A 21 -6.47 16.11 -3.00
C THR A 21 -5.91 15.43 -4.26
N ASN A 22 -5.97 14.11 -4.33
CA ASN A 22 -5.53 13.37 -5.52
C ASN A 22 -6.39 13.69 -6.74
N TYR A 23 -7.71 13.82 -6.56
CA TYR A 23 -8.64 14.20 -7.63
C TYR A 23 -8.39 15.63 -8.10
N PHE A 24 -8.13 16.56 -7.19
CA PHE A 24 -7.76 17.93 -7.54
C PHE A 24 -6.51 17.97 -8.42
N ASN A 25 -5.44 17.32 -8.01
CA ASN A 25 -4.20 17.27 -8.76
C ASN A 25 -4.37 16.67 -10.17
N ALA A 26 -5.19 15.62 -10.29
CA ALA A 26 -5.47 15.00 -11.58
C ALA A 26 -6.40 15.88 -12.44
N TYR A 27 -7.36 16.58 -11.82
CA TYR A 27 -8.23 17.55 -12.49
C TYR A 27 -7.44 18.73 -13.06
N GLU A 28 -6.54 19.33 -12.28
CA GLU A 28 -5.71 20.45 -12.75
C GLU A 28 -4.81 20.04 -13.92
N ARG A 29 -4.26 18.81 -13.91
CA ARG A 29 -3.53 18.27 -15.06
C ARG A 29 -4.41 18.16 -16.30
N LEU A 30 -5.60 17.56 -16.16
CA LEU A 30 -6.55 17.45 -17.28
C LEU A 30 -6.98 18.83 -17.77
N ARG A 31 -7.26 19.75 -16.86
CA ARG A 31 -7.62 21.13 -17.19
C ARG A 31 -6.51 21.84 -17.98
N GLY A 32 -5.25 21.65 -17.62
CA GLY A 32 -4.10 22.14 -18.39
C GLY A 32 -4.09 21.61 -19.82
N LEU A 33 -4.34 20.30 -20.00
CA LEU A 33 -4.39 19.66 -21.33
C LEU A 33 -5.52 20.20 -22.23
N ILE A 34 -6.65 20.60 -21.66
CA ILE A 34 -7.81 21.12 -22.40
C ILE A 34 -7.82 22.65 -22.56
N GLY A 35 -6.71 23.32 -22.22
CA GLY A 35 -6.54 24.77 -22.39
C GLY A 35 -7.18 25.63 -21.29
N GLY A 36 -7.56 25.06 -20.13
CA GLY A 36 -7.89 25.78 -18.89
C GLY A 36 -9.25 26.48 -18.82
N LYS A 37 -9.92 26.74 -19.94
CA LYS A 37 -11.18 27.52 -20.00
C LYS A 37 -12.43 26.67 -20.16
N ARG A 38 -12.29 25.41 -20.49
CA ARG A 38 -13.42 24.50 -20.76
C ARG A 38 -13.69 23.60 -19.57
N ASN A 39 -14.99 23.35 -19.28
CA ASN A 39 -15.37 22.35 -18.29
C ASN A 39 -15.17 20.94 -18.83
N VAL A 40 -14.52 20.07 -18.06
CA VAL A 40 -14.22 18.67 -18.41
C VAL A 40 -15.49 17.92 -18.82
N ALA A 41 -16.60 18.12 -18.07
CA ALA A 41 -17.86 17.45 -18.35
C ALA A 41 -18.45 17.78 -19.73
N ASN A 42 -18.16 18.95 -20.29
CA ASN A 42 -18.73 19.42 -21.55
C ASN A 42 -17.94 18.99 -22.79
N ILE A 43 -16.71 18.48 -22.63
CA ILE A 43 -15.89 18.07 -23.76
C ILE A 43 -16.41 16.73 -24.32
N PRO A 44 -16.53 16.57 -25.66
CA PRO A 44 -16.90 15.29 -26.26
C PRO A 44 -15.98 14.15 -25.83
N GLN A 45 -16.54 12.95 -25.60
CA GLN A 45 -15.76 11.79 -25.14
C GLN A 45 -14.61 11.44 -26.10
N LYS A 46 -14.82 11.54 -27.42
CA LYS A 46 -13.80 11.28 -28.42
C LYS A 46 -12.62 12.24 -28.27
N GLU A 47 -12.90 13.53 -28.15
CA GLU A 47 -11.87 14.56 -27.94
C GLU A 47 -11.09 14.35 -26.63
N LEU A 48 -11.77 13.96 -25.54
CA LEU A 48 -11.10 13.63 -24.26
C LEU A 48 -10.15 12.44 -24.41
N ILE A 49 -10.55 11.42 -25.16
CA ILE A 49 -9.71 10.24 -25.42
C ILE A 49 -8.46 10.66 -26.20
N GLU A 50 -8.61 11.43 -27.28
CA GLU A 50 -7.49 11.93 -28.09
C GLU A 50 -6.52 12.78 -27.26
N ILE A 51 -7.03 13.69 -26.42
CA ILE A 51 -6.21 14.50 -25.50
C ILE A 51 -5.45 13.63 -24.50
N ILE A 52 -6.11 12.61 -23.92
CA ILE A 52 -5.50 11.70 -22.94
C ILE A 52 -4.45 10.81 -23.64
N GLU A 53 -4.69 10.33 -24.84
CA GLU A 53 -3.74 9.53 -25.61
C GLU A 53 -2.45 10.28 -25.93
N CYS A 54 -2.56 11.57 -26.28
CA CYS A 54 -1.42 12.42 -26.56
C CYS A 54 -0.70 12.94 -25.31
N SER A 55 -1.22 12.71 -24.10
CA SER A 55 -0.64 13.24 -22.89
C SER A 55 0.53 12.37 -22.39
N GLU A 56 1.52 13.04 -21.78
CA GLU A 56 2.63 12.40 -21.05
C GLU A 56 2.23 11.95 -19.62
N PHE A 57 1.05 12.33 -19.15
CA PHE A 57 0.57 11.95 -17.83
C PHE A 57 0.09 10.50 -17.79
N HIS A 58 0.01 9.94 -16.58
CA HIS A 58 -0.52 8.59 -16.37
C HIS A 58 -1.98 8.51 -16.82
N LYS A 59 -2.22 7.95 -17.99
CA LYS A 59 -3.50 7.92 -18.71
C LYS A 59 -4.67 7.42 -17.86
N PRO A 60 -4.56 6.28 -17.12
CA PRO A 60 -5.65 5.82 -16.25
C PRO A 60 -6.10 6.84 -15.20
N THR A 61 -5.16 7.61 -14.63
CA THR A 61 -5.49 8.63 -13.62
C THR A 61 -6.29 9.77 -14.23
N ILE A 62 -5.85 10.29 -15.38
CA ILE A 62 -6.53 11.41 -16.08
C ILE A 62 -7.89 10.95 -16.61
N LEU A 63 -7.97 9.74 -17.15
CA LEU A 63 -9.22 9.17 -17.64
C LEU A 63 -10.25 8.98 -16.52
N ASN A 64 -9.79 8.50 -15.35
CA ASN A 64 -10.69 8.35 -14.19
C ASN A 64 -11.31 9.68 -13.80
N ILE A 65 -10.55 10.76 -13.79
CA ILE A 65 -11.07 12.12 -13.50
C ILE A 65 -12.09 12.55 -14.56
N ALA A 66 -11.82 12.32 -15.85
CA ALA A 66 -12.77 12.64 -16.92
C ALA A 66 -14.11 11.88 -16.73
N VAL A 67 -14.06 10.59 -16.35
CA VAL A 67 -15.24 9.78 -16.03
C VAL A 67 -15.98 10.35 -14.83
N VAL A 68 -15.28 10.61 -13.72
CA VAL A 68 -15.87 11.14 -12.48
C VAL A 68 -16.64 12.44 -12.74
N PHE A 69 -16.03 13.41 -13.42
CA PHE A 69 -16.70 14.69 -13.69
C PHE A 69 -17.87 14.57 -14.66
N LYS A 70 -17.76 13.74 -15.69
CA LYS A 70 -18.91 13.48 -16.57
C LYS A 70 -20.06 12.80 -15.84
N GLN A 71 -19.78 11.82 -14.99
CA GLN A 71 -20.82 11.19 -14.16
C GLN A 71 -21.47 12.18 -13.20
N PHE A 72 -20.67 12.99 -12.53
CA PHE A 72 -21.18 14.02 -11.61
C PHE A 72 -22.13 15.00 -12.31
N LYS A 73 -21.89 15.32 -13.58
CA LYS A 73 -22.74 16.19 -14.41
C LYS A 73 -23.77 15.43 -15.25
N ASN A 74 -24.01 14.15 -14.98
CA ASN A 74 -24.94 13.29 -15.73
C ASN A 74 -24.69 13.29 -17.24
N LYS A 75 -23.42 13.32 -17.66
CA LYS A 75 -23.01 13.26 -19.08
C LYS A 75 -22.68 11.82 -19.49
N PRO A 76 -22.83 11.47 -20.80
CA PRO A 76 -22.46 10.15 -21.28
C PRO A 76 -20.98 9.83 -21.07
N ILE A 77 -20.69 8.56 -20.73
CA ILE A 77 -19.33 8.06 -20.44
C ILE A 77 -18.98 6.76 -21.15
N SER A 78 -19.88 6.18 -21.96
CA SER A 78 -19.72 4.82 -22.52
C SER A 78 -18.40 4.63 -23.25
N LYS A 79 -17.99 5.58 -24.12
CA LYS A 79 -16.70 5.51 -24.86
C LYS A 79 -15.49 5.61 -23.93
N LEU A 80 -15.57 6.42 -22.87
CA LEU A 80 -14.50 6.53 -21.87
C LEU A 80 -14.36 5.22 -21.08
N LEU A 81 -15.45 4.53 -20.77
CA LEU A 81 -15.41 3.23 -20.10
C LEU A 81 -14.77 2.16 -20.98
N VAL A 82 -15.15 2.08 -22.27
CA VAL A 82 -14.51 1.17 -23.22
C VAL A 82 -13.00 1.44 -23.32
N TYR A 83 -12.61 2.70 -23.46
CA TYR A 83 -11.20 3.07 -23.49
C TYR A 83 -10.47 2.73 -22.17
N ARG A 84 -11.11 2.94 -21.03
CA ARG A 84 -10.58 2.53 -19.72
C ARG A 84 -10.33 1.04 -19.64
N ASP A 85 -11.28 0.24 -20.12
CA ASP A 85 -11.17 -1.22 -20.07
C ASP A 85 -10.01 -1.71 -20.99
N THR A 86 -9.78 -1.05 -22.12
CA THR A 86 -8.58 -1.29 -22.95
C THR A 86 -7.29 -0.97 -22.20
N LEU A 87 -7.21 0.20 -21.55
CA LEU A 87 -6.02 0.58 -20.75
C LEU A 87 -5.78 -0.39 -19.60
N VAL A 88 -6.85 -0.84 -18.92
CA VAL A 88 -6.75 -1.80 -17.82
C VAL A 88 -6.25 -3.17 -18.32
N SER A 89 -6.77 -3.64 -19.46
CA SER A 89 -6.31 -4.91 -20.07
C SER A 89 -4.84 -4.86 -20.43
N THR A 90 -4.40 -3.79 -21.10
CA THR A 90 -2.99 -3.59 -21.46
C THR A 90 -2.10 -3.53 -20.21
N ALA A 91 -2.53 -2.76 -19.19
CA ALA A 91 -1.76 -2.66 -17.95
C ALA A 91 -1.63 -4.01 -17.22
N LYS A 92 -2.70 -4.83 -17.22
CA LYS A 92 -2.68 -6.18 -16.62
C LYS A 92 -1.72 -7.10 -17.36
N ALA A 93 -1.72 -7.10 -18.69
CA ALA A 93 -0.80 -7.91 -19.49
C ALA A 93 0.68 -7.55 -19.25
N GLU A 94 0.97 -6.27 -18.98
CA GLU A 94 2.32 -5.81 -18.68
C GLU A 94 2.74 -5.99 -17.20
N GLN A 95 1.80 -6.28 -16.30
CA GLN A 95 2.05 -6.25 -14.85
C GLN A 95 3.11 -7.27 -14.39
N PRO A 96 3.14 -8.53 -14.88
CA PRO A 96 4.18 -9.49 -14.49
C PRO A 96 5.58 -8.99 -14.83
N LYS A 97 5.76 -8.44 -16.03
CA LYS A 97 7.04 -7.86 -16.48
C LYS A 97 7.46 -6.68 -15.60
N LYS A 98 6.53 -5.79 -15.26
CA LYS A 98 6.79 -4.68 -14.33
C LYS A 98 7.17 -5.17 -12.93
N ASN A 99 6.51 -6.22 -12.44
CA ASN A 99 6.83 -6.83 -11.15
C ASN A 99 8.26 -7.42 -11.15
N SER A 100 8.62 -8.18 -12.17
CA SER A 100 9.96 -8.74 -12.34
C SER A 100 11.03 -7.65 -12.39
N GLN A 101 10.81 -6.58 -13.15
CA GLN A 101 11.73 -5.43 -13.19
C GLN A 101 11.88 -4.74 -11.82
N GLN A 102 10.81 -4.63 -11.05
CA GLN A 102 10.87 -4.04 -9.70
C GLN A 102 11.65 -4.92 -8.73
N ILE A 103 11.56 -6.25 -8.85
CA ILE A 103 12.35 -7.19 -8.04
C ILE A 103 13.84 -7.08 -8.43
N ILE A 104 14.15 -7.06 -9.72
CA ILE A 104 15.53 -6.86 -10.20
C ILE A 104 16.09 -5.53 -9.65
N HIS A 105 15.31 -4.44 -9.76
CA HIS A 105 15.71 -3.13 -9.25
C HIS A 105 15.86 -3.09 -7.71
N ALA A 106 15.15 -3.95 -6.99
CA ALA A 106 15.29 -4.07 -5.54
C ALA A 106 16.68 -4.58 -5.15
N ASN A 107 17.38 -5.26 -6.06
CA ASN A 107 18.74 -5.80 -5.86
C ASN A 107 18.84 -6.66 -4.60
N THR A 108 17.88 -7.56 -4.41
CA THR A 108 17.76 -8.36 -3.20
C THR A 108 17.03 -9.66 -3.49
N THR A 109 17.50 -10.76 -2.91
CA THR A 109 16.86 -12.09 -2.96
C THR A 109 16.06 -12.37 -1.67
N TYR A 110 15.23 -13.43 -1.71
CA TYR A 110 14.52 -13.91 -0.52
C TYR A 110 15.49 -14.33 0.59
N ASP A 111 16.57 -15.06 0.26
CA ASP A 111 17.56 -15.51 1.25
C ASP A 111 18.27 -14.34 1.92
N GLN A 112 18.55 -13.27 1.17
CA GLN A 112 19.11 -12.04 1.75
C GLN A 112 18.13 -11.36 2.71
N LEU A 113 16.81 -11.38 2.44
CA LEU A 113 15.82 -10.87 3.39
C LEU A 113 15.80 -11.69 4.68
N ILE A 114 15.86 -13.03 4.58
CA ILE A 114 15.88 -13.92 5.75
C ILE A 114 17.18 -13.75 6.55
N ASN A 115 18.30 -13.62 5.88
CA ASN A 115 19.59 -13.34 6.53
C ASN A 115 19.57 -11.99 7.25
N ALA A 116 19.04 -10.93 6.61
CA ALA A 116 18.89 -9.62 7.23
C ALA A 116 17.98 -9.69 8.48
N LEU A 117 16.87 -10.43 8.42
CA LEU A 117 16.02 -10.67 9.58
C LEU A 117 16.78 -11.38 10.72
N ARG A 118 17.54 -12.43 10.41
CA ARG A 118 18.31 -13.17 11.41
C ARG A 118 19.34 -12.28 12.12
N ASP A 119 20.04 -11.45 11.36
CA ASP A 119 21.15 -10.62 11.84
C ASP A 119 20.68 -9.30 12.48
N ALA A 120 19.44 -8.87 12.18
CA ALA A 120 18.85 -7.66 12.74
C ALA A 120 18.63 -7.73 14.25
N ASN A 121 18.71 -6.58 14.89
CA ASN A 121 18.45 -6.40 16.33
C ASN A 121 17.59 -5.16 16.58
N GLY A 122 17.08 -5.02 17.81
CA GLY A 122 16.26 -3.87 18.19
C GLY A 122 15.04 -3.71 17.30
N THR A 123 14.66 -2.48 17.03
CA THR A 123 13.47 -2.14 16.19
C THR A 123 13.64 -2.56 14.74
N ASP A 124 14.87 -2.73 14.21
CA ASP A 124 15.10 -3.25 12.86
C ASP A 124 14.59 -4.70 12.76
N TYR A 125 14.81 -5.54 13.79
CA TYR A 125 14.26 -6.90 13.84
C TYR A 125 12.72 -6.91 13.83
N LEU A 126 12.09 -6.06 14.63
CA LEU A 126 10.62 -5.96 14.67
C LEU A 126 10.07 -5.56 13.31
N LEU A 127 10.69 -4.57 12.65
CA LEU A 127 10.30 -4.11 11.31
C LEU A 127 10.40 -5.23 10.28
N PHE A 128 11.55 -5.89 10.21
CA PHE A 128 11.79 -6.96 9.23
C PHE A 128 10.86 -8.14 9.47
N TYR A 129 10.67 -8.53 10.74
CA TYR A 129 9.74 -9.61 11.11
C TYR A 129 8.31 -9.32 10.63
N ILE A 130 7.81 -8.11 10.87
CA ILE A 130 6.45 -7.73 10.47
C ILE A 130 6.32 -7.68 8.94
N LEU A 131 7.28 -7.09 8.23
CA LEU A 131 7.26 -7.00 6.77
C LEU A 131 7.30 -8.36 6.09
N ILE A 132 8.15 -9.27 6.59
CA ILE A 132 8.40 -10.59 5.98
C ILE A 132 7.26 -11.56 6.30
N ASN A 133 6.71 -11.54 7.52
CA ASN A 133 5.69 -12.52 7.91
C ASN A 133 4.25 -12.09 7.59
N TYR A 134 3.98 -10.79 7.49
CA TYR A 134 2.59 -10.30 7.34
C TYR A 134 2.36 -9.47 6.07
N GLY A 135 3.39 -9.20 5.28
CA GLY A 135 3.27 -8.48 4.01
C GLY A 135 2.55 -7.13 4.10
N VAL A 136 2.67 -6.45 5.22
CA VAL A 136 1.94 -5.22 5.56
C VAL A 136 2.27 -4.04 4.64
N ARG A 137 1.38 -3.05 4.57
CA ARG A 137 1.59 -1.77 3.88
C ARG A 137 2.22 -0.74 4.81
N ASN A 138 2.72 0.36 4.27
CA ASN A 138 3.33 1.44 5.06
C ASN A 138 2.41 1.97 6.18
N ALA A 139 1.12 2.18 5.89
CA ALA A 139 0.16 2.65 6.88
C ALA A 139 -0.02 1.64 8.03
N ASP A 140 0.05 0.35 7.74
CA ASP A 140 -0.11 -0.73 8.72
C ASP A 140 1.06 -0.77 9.72
N LEU A 141 2.19 -0.11 9.41
CA LEU A 141 3.37 0.00 10.28
C LEU A 141 3.28 1.12 11.33
N ILE A 142 2.23 1.93 11.32
CA ILE A 142 1.94 2.86 12.41
C ILE A 142 1.35 2.02 13.55
N ILE A 143 2.21 1.54 14.45
CA ILE A 143 1.86 0.52 15.44
C ILE A 143 2.16 1.03 16.84
N THR A 144 1.15 0.95 17.70
CA THR A 144 1.30 1.23 19.16
C THR A 144 1.61 -0.07 19.90
N ALA A 145 2.63 -0.05 20.76
CA ALA A 145 2.97 -1.14 21.64
C ALA A 145 2.24 -0.99 23.00
N LEU A 146 1.56 -2.05 23.43
CA LEU A 146 0.75 -2.05 24.66
C LEU A 146 1.13 -3.21 25.56
N PRO A 147 1.33 -2.99 26.88
CA PRO A 147 1.45 -4.08 27.84
C PRO A 147 0.09 -4.74 28.09
N SER A 148 0.05 -6.07 28.27
CA SER A 148 -1.17 -6.85 28.49
C SER A 148 -2.04 -6.38 29.67
N LYS A 149 -1.44 -5.72 30.65
CA LYS A 149 -2.13 -5.26 31.87
C LYS A 149 -2.82 -3.91 31.68
N ASP A 150 -2.64 -3.25 30.57
CA ASP A 150 -3.22 -1.92 30.35
C ASP A 150 -4.69 -2.00 29.91
N LYS A 151 -5.54 -2.48 30.85
CA LYS A 151 -7.00 -2.57 30.67
C LYS A 151 -7.68 -1.19 30.56
N LYS A 152 -6.95 -0.08 30.80
CA LYS A 152 -7.49 1.28 30.83
C LYS A 152 -7.30 2.01 29.50
N THR A 153 -6.39 1.56 28.64
CA THR A 153 -6.21 2.19 27.33
C THR A 153 -7.43 1.88 26.47
N LYS A 154 -8.29 2.88 26.26
CA LYS A 154 -9.33 2.79 25.24
C LYS A 154 -8.63 2.70 23.89
N LEU A 155 -8.63 1.51 23.32
CA LEU A 155 -8.11 1.28 21.99
C LEU A 155 -9.04 1.97 20.98
N ASN A 156 -8.50 2.91 20.23
CA ASN A 156 -9.25 3.50 19.12
C ASN A 156 -9.43 2.45 18.05
N LYS A 157 -10.62 2.39 17.46
CA LYS A 157 -10.90 1.48 16.33
C LYS A 157 -10.12 1.80 15.05
N THR A 158 -9.33 2.86 15.08
CA THR A 158 -8.54 3.38 13.96
C THR A 158 -7.04 3.19 14.14
N ASP A 159 -6.59 2.44 15.15
CA ASP A 159 -5.16 2.27 15.43
C ASP A 159 -4.75 0.80 15.25
N ASN A 160 -3.55 0.56 14.69
CA ASN A 160 -2.91 -0.74 14.73
C ASN A 160 -2.06 -0.84 16.00
N PHE A 161 -2.05 -2.00 16.64
CA PHE A 161 -1.30 -2.16 17.89
C PHE A 161 -0.78 -3.57 18.09
N ILE A 162 0.24 -3.70 18.93
CA ILE A 162 0.75 -4.98 19.41
C ILE A 162 0.59 -5.04 20.93
N ILE A 163 -0.20 -6.01 21.39
CA ILE A 163 -0.41 -6.28 22.82
C ILE A 163 0.61 -7.31 23.26
N LEU A 164 1.49 -6.94 24.19
CA LEU A 164 2.47 -7.84 24.77
C LEU A 164 1.86 -8.62 25.93
N SER A 165 1.88 -9.94 25.86
CA SER A 165 1.60 -10.87 26.94
C SER A 165 2.89 -11.47 27.52
N ARG A 166 2.79 -12.39 28.49
CA ARG A 166 3.98 -12.96 29.16
C ARG A 166 4.94 -13.63 28.17
N ASN A 167 4.42 -14.49 27.27
CA ASN A 167 5.20 -15.31 26.35
C ASN A 167 4.76 -15.19 24.89
N THR A 168 3.81 -14.31 24.60
CA THR A 168 3.28 -14.06 23.26
C THR A 168 3.09 -12.56 23.04
N ALA A 169 2.98 -12.15 21.80
CA ALA A 169 2.45 -10.84 21.45
C ALA A 169 1.28 -11.02 20.48
N LYS A 170 0.27 -10.17 20.56
CA LYS A 170 -0.85 -10.16 19.62
C LYS A 170 -0.76 -8.90 18.76
N TYR A 171 -0.51 -9.05 17.48
CA TYR A 171 -0.57 -7.96 16.51
C TYR A 171 -2.00 -7.82 16.00
N VAL A 172 -2.60 -6.67 16.21
CA VAL A 172 -3.97 -6.32 15.82
C VAL A 172 -3.93 -5.24 14.77
N ARG A 173 -4.48 -5.52 13.60
CA ARG A 173 -4.62 -4.61 12.48
C ARG A 173 -6.09 -4.28 12.27
N GLN A 174 -6.45 -3.06 12.53
CA GLN A 174 -7.82 -2.54 12.35
C GLN A 174 -7.87 -1.22 11.59
N ASP A 175 -6.71 -0.61 11.30
CA ASP A 175 -6.55 0.49 10.36
C ASP A 175 -5.67 0.05 9.19
N TYR A 176 -6.30 -0.50 8.15
CA TYR A 176 -5.65 -0.86 6.90
C TYR A 176 -6.62 -0.77 5.72
N LYS A 177 -6.07 -0.63 4.50
CA LYS A 177 -6.82 -0.27 3.27
C LYS A 177 -8.07 -1.10 3.00
N THR A 178 -8.09 -2.36 3.40
CA THR A 178 -9.16 -3.31 3.10
C THR A 178 -9.92 -3.78 4.33
N VAL A 179 -9.82 -3.07 5.46
CA VAL A 179 -10.49 -3.43 6.73
C VAL A 179 -12.02 -3.53 6.58
N ALA A 180 -12.63 -2.68 5.78
CA ALA A 180 -14.06 -2.74 5.52
C ALA A 180 -14.51 -4.08 4.88
N LYS A 181 -13.63 -4.76 4.16
CA LYS A 181 -13.90 -6.05 3.51
C LYS A 181 -13.53 -7.25 4.37
N TYR A 182 -12.41 -7.17 5.08
CA TYR A 182 -11.82 -8.32 5.79
C TYR A 182 -11.92 -8.23 7.31
N GLY A 183 -12.44 -7.12 7.84
CA GLY A 183 -12.54 -6.87 9.28
C GLY A 183 -11.18 -6.68 9.96
N THR A 184 -11.17 -6.71 11.28
CA THR A 184 -9.95 -6.70 12.10
C THR A 184 -9.17 -7.99 11.89
N GLN A 185 -7.87 -7.89 11.68
CA GLN A 185 -6.96 -9.03 11.62
C GLN A 185 -6.15 -9.13 12.90
N GLU A 186 -6.05 -10.33 13.45
CA GLU A 186 -5.27 -10.62 14.65
C GLU A 186 -4.26 -11.73 14.36
N HIS A 187 -2.99 -11.50 14.72
CA HIS A 187 -1.90 -12.45 14.54
C HIS A 187 -1.20 -12.69 15.87
N ILE A 188 -1.10 -13.93 16.28
CA ILE A 188 -0.34 -14.33 17.48
C ILE A 188 1.13 -14.49 17.09
N ILE A 189 2.01 -13.84 17.81
CA ILE A 189 3.46 -13.88 17.65
C ILE A 189 4.05 -14.62 18.85
N GLU A 190 4.65 -15.78 18.59
CA GLU A 190 5.30 -16.62 19.61
C GLU A 190 6.83 -16.53 19.55
N ASN A 191 7.37 -15.75 18.59
CA ASN A 191 8.80 -15.58 18.40
C ASN A 191 9.45 -14.89 19.61
N GLN A 192 10.27 -15.60 20.34
CA GLN A 192 10.86 -15.14 21.60
C GLN A 192 11.81 -13.95 21.44
N LYS A 193 12.55 -13.88 20.31
CA LYS A 193 13.42 -12.72 19.98
C LYS A 193 12.55 -11.47 19.78
N PHE A 194 11.44 -11.59 19.04
CA PHE A 194 10.48 -10.51 18.84
C PHE A 194 9.92 -10.01 20.18
N ILE A 195 9.45 -10.94 21.02
CA ILE A 195 8.84 -10.63 22.33
C ILE A 195 9.85 -9.94 23.25
N LYS A 196 11.09 -10.43 23.29
CA LYS A 196 12.16 -9.83 24.10
C LYS A 196 12.45 -8.38 23.68
N ILE A 197 12.56 -8.14 22.39
CA ILE A 197 12.81 -6.79 21.87
C ILE A 197 11.61 -5.88 22.12
N LEU A 198 10.39 -6.36 21.93
CA LEU A 198 9.18 -5.59 22.19
C LEU A 198 9.05 -5.21 23.68
N LYS A 199 9.45 -6.10 24.61
CA LYS A 199 9.53 -5.78 26.05
C LYS A 199 10.42 -4.59 26.33
N ASN A 200 11.59 -4.53 25.68
CA ASN A 200 12.52 -3.40 25.84
C ASN A 200 11.92 -2.09 25.33
N VAL A 201 11.31 -2.12 24.10
CA VAL A 201 10.64 -0.94 23.52
C VAL A 201 9.56 -0.38 24.46
N ILE A 202 8.77 -1.25 25.07
CA ILE A 202 7.74 -0.84 26.05
C ILE A 202 8.37 -0.32 27.34
N ALA A 203 9.43 -0.96 27.84
CA ALA A 203 10.14 -0.54 29.05
C ALA A 203 10.80 0.85 28.91
N ASP A 204 11.27 1.18 27.70
CA ASP A 204 11.82 2.50 27.36
C ASP A 204 10.75 3.61 27.28
N GLY A 205 9.47 3.28 27.54
CA GLY A 205 8.36 4.23 27.52
C GLY A 205 7.84 4.60 26.12
N ASN A 206 8.34 3.94 25.07
CA ASN A 206 7.90 4.22 23.71
C ASN A 206 6.51 3.63 23.46
N LYS A 207 5.53 4.48 23.17
CA LYS A 207 4.19 4.04 22.74
C LYS A 207 4.23 3.52 21.30
N ASN A 208 4.92 4.21 20.40
CA ASN A 208 5.05 3.80 18.99
C ASN A 208 6.29 2.93 18.82
N ILE A 209 6.16 1.82 18.11
CA ILE A 209 7.28 0.89 17.87
C ILE A 209 8.31 1.51 16.92
N PHE A 210 7.84 2.19 15.87
CA PHE A 210 8.69 2.82 14.88
C PHE A 210 8.61 4.33 15.00
N VAL A 211 9.72 4.92 15.41
CA VAL A 211 9.84 6.37 15.62
C VAL A 211 11.00 6.96 14.82
N ASN A 212 10.89 8.23 14.51
CA ASN A 212 12.00 9.01 13.94
C ASN A 212 13.04 9.37 15.01
N THR A 213 14.09 10.08 14.64
CA THR A 213 15.17 10.52 15.56
C THR A 213 14.69 11.45 16.66
N MET A 214 13.53 12.06 16.54
CA MET A 214 12.91 12.92 17.56
C MET A 214 11.91 12.17 18.46
N GLY A 215 11.77 10.84 18.30
CA GLY A 215 10.83 10.02 19.06
C GLY A 215 9.38 10.08 18.59
N ASN A 216 9.10 10.77 17.49
CA ASN A 216 7.75 10.85 16.92
C ASN A 216 7.47 9.66 16.01
N SER A 217 6.19 9.23 15.93
CA SER A 217 5.74 8.21 14.98
C SER A 217 6.11 8.59 13.53
N ILE A 218 6.54 7.61 12.74
CA ILE A 218 6.87 7.81 11.33
C ILE A 218 5.57 7.88 10.53
N PRO A 219 5.35 8.94 9.73
CA PRO A 219 4.21 9.02 8.83
C PRO A 219 4.24 7.92 7.76
N ALA A 220 3.06 7.45 7.33
CA ALA A 220 2.94 6.38 6.33
C ALA A 220 3.77 6.63 5.05
N ASN A 221 3.81 7.87 4.57
CA ASN A 221 4.55 8.26 3.36
C ASN A 221 6.08 8.16 3.52
N ASP A 222 6.60 8.24 4.73
CA ASP A 222 8.03 8.19 5.00
C ASP A 222 8.54 6.76 5.27
N PHE A 223 7.65 5.79 5.48
CA PHE A 223 8.06 4.41 5.73
C PHE A 223 8.86 3.80 4.58
N SER A 224 8.62 4.15 3.33
CA SER A 224 9.42 3.64 2.22
C SER A 224 10.89 4.03 2.33
N LYS A 225 11.18 5.27 2.72
CA LYS A 225 12.56 5.74 2.97
C LYS A 225 13.14 5.08 4.22
N TYR A 226 12.34 4.95 5.27
CA TYR A 226 12.73 4.30 6.51
C TYR A 226 13.10 2.84 6.28
N ILE A 227 12.26 2.06 5.62
CA ILE A 227 12.51 0.64 5.27
C ILE A 227 13.82 0.52 4.48
N LYS A 228 13.98 1.30 3.40
CA LYS A 228 15.20 1.31 2.60
C LYS A 228 16.44 1.60 3.46
N SER A 229 16.39 2.62 4.30
CA SER A 229 17.51 2.99 5.19
C SER A 229 17.87 1.86 6.17
N ARG A 230 16.85 1.16 6.73
CA ARG A 230 17.09 0.08 7.68
C ARG A 230 17.65 -1.17 7.02
N PHE A 231 17.09 -1.60 5.89
CA PHE A 231 17.62 -2.76 5.16
C PHE A 231 19.01 -2.52 4.59
N ASN A 232 19.36 -1.32 4.15
CA ASN A 232 20.69 -1.02 3.62
C ASN A 232 21.85 -1.24 4.62
N LYS A 233 21.57 -1.31 5.91
CA LYS A 233 22.56 -1.69 6.93
C LYS A 233 22.97 -3.17 6.84
N TYR A 234 22.07 -4.01 6.34
CA TYR A 234 22.24 -5.48 6.28
C TYR A 234 22.40 -5.97 4.84
N ILE A 235 21.81 -5.28 3.89
CA ILE A 235 21.88 -5.56 2.44
C ILE A 235 22.28 -4.27 1.74
N PRO A 236 23.58 -3.98 1.62
CA PRO A 236 24.06 -2.75 0.98
C PRO A 236 23.56 -2.58 -0.45
N ASN A 237 23.20 -1.35 -0.82
CA ASN A 237 22.69 -0.97 -2.13
C ASN A 237 21.33 -1.57 -2.50
N SER A 238 20.57 -2.13 -1.54
CA SER A 238 19.20 -2.57 -1.79
C SER A 238 18.24 -1.39 -1.99
N ASN A 239 17.25 -1.56 -2.88
CA ASN A 239 16.17 -0.60 -3.12
C ASN A 239 14.84 -1.14 -2.59
N LEU A 240 14.84 -1.60 -1.34
CA LEU A 240 13.68 -2.24 -0.74
C LEU A 240 12.62 -1.24 -0.29
N THR A 241 11.40 -1.55 -0.66
CA THR A 241 10.16 -0.95 -0.15
C THR A 241 9.26 -2.07 0.36
N GLN A 242 8.21 -1.76 1.11
CA GLN A 242 7.24 -2.77 1.54
C GLN A 242 6.63 -3.53 0.34
N SER A 243 6.45 -2.88 -0.80
CA SER A 243 5.89 -3.51 -2.00
C SER A 243 6.88 -4.46 -2.67
N THR A 244 8.16 -4.09 -2.77
CA THR A 244 9.19 -4.97 -3.36
C THR A 244 9.50 -6.17 -2.46
N ILE A 245 9.54 -5.99 -1.13
CA ILE A 245 9.67 -7.10 -0.17
C ILE A 245 8.53 -8.10 -0.36
N TYR A 246 7.28 -7.61 -0.43
CA TYR A 246 6.12 -8.45 -0.66
C TYR A 246 6.24 -9.26 -1.96
N LYS A 247 6.67 -8.63 -3.06
CA LYS A 247 6.85 -9.30 -4.36
C LYS A 247 7.95 -10.36 -4.34
N ILE A 248 9.09 -10.08 -3.67
CA ILE A 248 10.18 -11.05 -3.52
C ILE A 248 9.69 -12.30 -2.78
N ILE A 249 8.90 -12.14 -1.72
CA ILE A 249 8.36 -13.26 -0.95
C ILE A 249 7.36 -14.06 -1.79
N LEU A 250 6.47 -13.40 -2.53
CA LEU A 250 5.54 -14.06 -3.43
C LEU A 250 6.26 -14.84 -4.52
N GLN A 251 7.24 -14.23 -5.19
CA GLN A 251 8.05 -14.89 -6.21
C GLN A 251 8.74 -16.14 -5.65
N HIS A 252 9.23 -16.09 -4.43
CA HIS A 252 9.82 -17.27 -3.77
C HIS A 252 8.80 -18.40 -3.62
N TYR A 253 7.58 -18.12 -3.15
CA TYR A 253 6.52 -19.14 -3.05
C TYR A 253 6.06 -19.65 -4.42
N GLU A 254 5.97 -18.77 -5.43
CA GLU A 254 5.68 -19.16 -6.82
C GLU A 254 6.73 -20.14 -7.36
N GLN A 255 8.02 -19.85 -7.15
CA GLN A 255 9.12 -20.72 -7.58
C GLN A 255 9.15 -22.09 -6.89
N LEU A 256 8.69 -22.15 -5.63
CA LEU A 256 8.54 -23.41 -4.90
C LEU A 256 7.25 -24.17 -5.25
N GLY A 257 6.32 -23.57 -5.98
CA GLY A 257 4.99 -24.13 -6.23
C GLY A 257 4.11 -24.20 -4.97
N ASP A 258 4.46 -23.49 -3.90
CA ASP A 258 3.71 -23.50 -2.63
C ASP A 258 2.54 -22.52 -2.67
N LEU A 259 1.49 -22.92 -3.40
CA LEU A 259 0.26 -22.13 -3.54
C LEU A 259 -0.46 -21.91 -2.20
N LYS A 260 -0.25 -22.80 -1.22
CA LYS A 260 -0.86 -22.65 0.10
C LYS A 260 -0.20 -21.50 0.87
N ALA A 261 1.12 -21.54 1.02
CA ALA A 261 1.87 -20.44 1.66
C ALA A 261 1.63 -19.10 0.98
N MET A 262 1.58 -19.10 -0.36
CA MET A 262 1.29 -17.93 -1.16
C MET A 262 -0.08 -17.31 -0.83
N ARG A 263 -1.13 -18.14 -0.72
CA ARG A 263 -2.49 -17.69 -0.36
C ARG A 263 -2.59 -17.21 1.07
N GLU A 264 -1.95 -17.92 2.00
CA GLU A 264 -1.89 -17.52 3.41
C GLU A 264 -1.21 -16.16 3.56
N PHE A 265 -0.09 -15.96 2.88
CA PHE A 265 0.62 -14.69 2.89
C PHE A 265 -0.18 -13.55 2.25
N ALA A 266 -0.92 -13.81 1.15
CA ALA A 266 -1.83 -12.84 0.56
C ALA A 266 -2.96 -12.43 1.52
N ASN A 267 -3.51 -13.39 2.23
CA ASN A 267 -4.57 -13.15 3.22
C ASN A 267 -4.08 -12.26 4.36
N THR A 268 -2.83 -12.43 4.82
CA THR A 268 -2.27 -11.54 5.84
C THR A 268 -2.22 -10.08 5.38
N ARG A 269 -2.07 -9.81 4.08
CA ARG A 269 -2.11 -8.46 3.51
C ARG A 269 -3.54 -7.95 3.27
N GLY A 270 -4.55 -8.80 3.36
CA GLY A 270 -5.93 -8.47 2.99
C GLY A 270 -6.11 -8.39 1.47
N HIS A 271 -5.53 -9.33 0.73
CA HIS A 271 -5.71 -9.52 -0.71
C HIS A 271 -6.54 -10.76 -1.00
N THR A 272 -7.34 -10.71 -2.08
CA THR A 272 -7.90 -11.94 -2.66
C THR A 272 -6.81 -12.66 -3.47
N PRO A 273 -6.94 -13.98 -3.69
CA PRO A 273 -6.06 -14.70 -4.63
C PRO A 273 -5.98 -14.03 -6.00
N THR A 274 -7.12 -13.61 -6.55
CA THR A 274 -7.16 -12.89 -7.83
C THR A 274 -6.37 -11.59 -7.81
N THR A 275 -6.47 -10.77 -6.74
CA THR A 275 -5.66 -9.54 -6.61
C THR A 275 -4.18 -9.86 -6.58
N GLN A 276 -3.81 -10.97 -5.93
CA GLN A 276 -2.42 -11.39 -5.87
C GLN A 276 -1.90 -11.81 -7.23
N GLU A 277 -2.61 -12.66 -7.94
CA GLU A 277 -2.27 -13.12 -9.28
C GLU A 277 -2.15 -11.95 -10.28
N THR A 278 -3.11 -11.03 -10.28
CA THR A 278 -3.15 -9.93 -11.26
C THR A 278 -2.21 -8.77 -10.95
N GLU A 279 -1.92 -8.48 -9.69
CA GLU A 279 -1.20 -7.27 -9.30
C GLU A 279 0.24 -7.52 -8.84
N TYR A 280 0.54 -8.73 -8.38
CA TYR A 280 1.81 -9.01 -7.69
C TYR A 280 2.59 -10.19 -8.24
N SER A 281 1.98 -11.11 -8.99
CA SER A 281 2.67 -12.24 -9.61
C SER A 281 3.75 -11.76 -10.60
N THR A 282 4.79 -12.56 -10.73
CA THR A 282 5.83 -12.43 -11.76
C THR A 282 5.62 -13.39 -12.91
N ILE A 283 4.66 -14.30 -12.80
CA ILE A 283 4.28 -15.27 -13.81
C ILE A 283 3.20 -14.68 -14.72
N ASP A 284 3.35 -14.80 -16.02
CA ASP A 284 2.29 -14.51 -16.98
C ASP A 284 1.43 -15.77 -17.14
N TYR A 285 0.25 -15.76 -16.53
CA TYR A 285 -0.69 -16.88 -16.61
C TYR A 285 -1.46 -16.96 -17.94
N ASN A 286 -1.15 -16.07 -18.90
CA ASN A 286 -1.77 -16.05 -20.23
C ASN A 286 -0.89 -16.69 -21.30
N GLU A 287 0.32 -17.13 -20.96
CA GLU A 287 1.18 -17.99 -21.77
C GLU A 287 1.00 -19.48 -21.36
#